data_207f2a59c26b4498117d65ff92d42bce
#
_entry.id   207f2a59c26b4498117d65ff92d42bce
#
_cell.length_a   1.000
_cell.length_b   1.000
_cell.length_c   1.000
_cell.angle_alpha   90.00
_cell.angle_beta   90.00
_cell.angle_gamma   90.00
#
_symmetry.space_group_name_H-M   'P 1'
#
loop_
_entity.id
_entity.type
_entity.pdbx_description
1 polymer ?
#
loop_
_entity_poly.entity_id
_entity_poly.type
_entity_poly.pdbx_seq_one_letter_code
_entity_poly.pdbx_strand_id
1 'polypeptide(L)'
;TLDIVPGVMEHKNAKIQIFDIPGIITGASSGKGRGREILSVARTADLIVVVLDTLNPQHINVILDELHNIGIRPNQQQPDVTVKPKKLGGVNISSTVPLTHLDEKTIRSIINEYGMHNADVLFRDDVTIDQFIDVLDRNKSYVPMIVLLNKVDLVDKADLEELKKYIPE
;
A
#
# COMPACT_ATOMS: atom_id res chain seq x y z
N THR A 1 -4.23 -23.12 -13.76
CA THR A 1 -3.99 -21.76 -14.33
C THR A 1 -4.75 -20.76 -13.49
N LEU A 2 -4.01 -19.92 -12.77
CA LEU A 2 -4.58 -18.83 -11.96
C LEU A 2 -4.57 -17.58 -12.83
N ASP A 3 -5.52 -17.46 -13.74
CA ASP A 3 -5.68 -16.28 -14.58
C ASP A 3 -6.57 -15.26 -13.85
N ILE A 4 -6.24 -13.98 -13.97
CA ILE A 4 -7.09 -12.90 -13.47
C ILE A 4 -8.35 -12.87 -14.33
N VAL A 5 -9.50 -13.12 -13.72
CA VAL A 5 -10.78 -13.16 -14.41
C VAL A 5 -11.49 -11.82 -14.26
N PRO A 6 -11.65 -11.04 -15.35
CA PRO A 6 -12.42 -9.81 -15.30
C PRO A 6 -13.92 -10.10 -15.30
N GLY A 7 -14.65 -9.48 -14.38
CA GLY A 7 -16.10 -9.41 -14.35
C GLY A 7 -16.58 -7.96 -14.50
N VAL A 8 -17.80 -7.76 -14.94
CA VAL A 8 -18.43 -6.44 -15.00
C VAL A 8 -19.75 -6.49 -14.27
N MET A 9 -19.91 -5.60 -13.30
CA MET A 9 -21.16 -5.38 -12.57
C MET A 9 -21.74 -4.03 -12.96
N GLU A 10 -23.05 -4.00 -13.25
CA GLU A 10 -23.77 -2.76 -13.46
C GLU A 10 -24.58 -2.38 -12.23
N HIS A 11 -24.36 -1.18 -11.71
CA HIS A 11 -25.11 -0.64 -10.57
C HIS A 11 -25.41 0.84 -10.78
N LYS A 12 -26.71 1.22 -10.71
CA LYS A 12 -27.16 2.63 -10.84
C LYS A 12 -26.53 3.37 -12.03
N ASN A 13 -26.53 2.75 -13.21
CA ASN A 13 -25.94 3.25 -14.45
C ASN A 13 -24.40 3.38 -14.46
N ALA A 14 -23.71 2.91 -13.43
CA ALA A 14 -22.26 2.78 -13.42
C ALA A 14 -21.84 1.35 -13.78
N LYS A 15 -20.79 1.22 -14.57
CA LYS A 15 -20.15 -0.07 -14.85
C LYS A 15 -18.92 -0.21 -13.96
N ILE A 16 -18.92 -1.22 -13.12
CA ILE A 16 -17.82 -1.53 -12.19
C ILE A 16 -17.13 -2.78 -12.73
N GLN A 17 -15.86 -2.65 -13.03
CA GLN A 17 -15.03 -3.80 -13.40
C GLN A 17 -14.49 -4.45 -12.14
N ILE A 18 -14.66 -5.77 -12.01
CA ILE A 18 -14.20 -6.55 -10.88
C ILE A 18 -13.16 -7.54 -11.39
N PHE A 19 -12.01 -7.59 -10.72
CA PHE A 19 -10.97 -8.57 -10.99
C PHE A 19 -10.90 -9.57 -9.84
N ASP A 20 -11.15 -10.84 -10.14
CA ASP A 20 -10.85 -11.93 -9.21
C ASP A 20 -9.35 -12.20 -9.25
N ILE A 21 -8.68 -11.94 -8.12
CA ILE A 21 -7.25 -12.18 -7.95
C ILE A 21 -7.08 -13.42 -7.08
N PRO A 22 -6.91 -14.62 -7.68
CA PRO A 22 -6.77 -15.83 -6.90
C PRO A 22 -5.42 -15.89 -6.19
N GLY A 23 -5.42 -16.32 -4.93
CA GLY A 23 -4.24 -16.85 -4.27
C GLY A 23 -3.18 -15.85 -3.80
N ILE A 24 -3.58 -14.69 -3.22
CA ILE A 24 -2.66 -13.86 -2.43
C ILE A 24 -2.38 -14.50 -1.04
N ILE A 25 -2.44 -15.80 -0.92
CA ILE A 25 -2.14 -16.49 0.32
C ILE A 25 -0.74 -17.11 0.18
N THR A 26 0.27 -16.48 0.80
CA THR A 26 1.66 -16.94 0.92
C THR A 26 2.46 -17.08 -0.38
N GLY A 27 3.37 -16.15 -0.61
CA GLY A 27 4.43 -16.26 -1.62
C GLY A 27 4.15 -15.62 -2.99
N ALA A 28 3.14 -14.78 -3.12
CA ALA A 28 2.90 -14.04 -4.36
C ALA A 28 4.06 -13.09 -4.71
N SER A 29 4.72 -12.53 -3.68
CA SER A 29 5.91 -11.69 -3.84
C SER A 29 7.16 -12.46 -4.28
N SER A 30 7.25 -13.75 -3.98
CA SER A 30 8.40 -14.60 -4.32
C SER A 30 8.24 -15.39 -5.63
N GLY A 31 7.06 -15.38 -6.23
CA GLY A 31 6.73 -16.12 -7.45
C GLY A 31 7.25 -15.45 -8.72
N LYS A 32 8.18 -16.12 -9.40
CA LYS A 32 8.73 -15.73 -10.70
C LYS A 32 7.61 -15.48 -11.73
N GLY A 33 7.28 -14.21 -11.99
CA GLY A 33 6.45 -13.76 -13.11
C GLY A 33 5.00 -13.39 -12.77
N ARG A 34 4.30 -14.08 -11.89
CA ARG A 34 2.86 -13.85 -11.59
C ARG A 34 2.61 -12.67 -10.65
N GLY A 35 3.49 -12.43 -9.68
CA GLY A 35 3.39 -11.26 -8.79
C GLY A 35 3.36 -9.93 -9.56
N ARG A 36 4.03 -9.84 -10.71
CA ARG A 36 4.01 -8.63 -11.55
C ARG A 36 2.66 -8.38 -12.23
N GLU A 37 1.97 -9.43 -12.61
CA GLU A 37 0.67 -9.33 -13.28
C GLU A 37 -0.42 -8.92 -12.27
N ILE A 38 -0.44 -9.54 -11.10
CA ILE A 38 -1.28 -9.14 -9.97
C ILE A 38 -1.03 -7.67 -9.59
N LEU A 39 0.25 -7.26 -9.52
CA LEU A 39 0.68 -5.89 -9.27
C LEU A 39 0.12 -4.89 -10.26
N SER A 40 0.18 -5.23 -11.55
CA SER A 40 -0.26 -4.30 -12.59
C SER A 40 -1.76 -4.01 -12.47
N VAL A 41 -2.55 -5.02 -12.14
CA VAL A 41 -4.01 -4.88 -11.94
C VAL A 41 -4.31 -4.17 -10.63
N ALA A 42 -3.72 -4.61 -9.53
CA ALA A 42 -3.96 -4.02 -8.20
C ALA A 42 -3.56 -2.53 -8.13
N ARG A 43 -2.53 -2.10 -8.88
CA ARG A 43 -2.11 -0.69 -8.97
C ARG A 43 -3.09 0.19 -9.74
N THR A 44 -3.90 -0.37 -10.60
CA THR A 44 -4.92 0.37 -11.38
C THR A 44 -6.30 0.30 -10.76
N ALA A 45 -6.44 -0.43 -9.65
CA ALA A 45 -7.70 -0.54 -8.94
C ALA A 45 -8.04 0.76 -8.18
N ASP A 46 -9.29 1.17 -8.23
CA ASP A 46 -9.82 2.27 -7.43
C ASP A 46 -10.17 1.83 -6.00
N LEU A 47 -10.36 0.52 -5.79
CA LEU A 47 -10.68 -0.09 -4.51
C LEU A 47 -10.18 -1.53 -4.46
N ILE A 48 -9.59 -1.90 -3.34
CA ILE A 48 -9.25 -3.30 -3.01
C ILE A 48 -10.31 -3.85 -2.05
N VAL A 49 -10.86 -5.01 -2.39
CA VAL A 49 -11.79 -5.74 -1.52
C VAL A 49 -11.10 -7.02 -1.05
N VAL A 50 -10.78 -7.07 0.23
CA VAL A 50 -10.24 -8.28 0.86
C VAL A 50 -11.40 -9.13 1.39
N VAL A 51 -11.52 -10.36 0.91
CA VAL A 51 -12.51 -11.31 1.42
C VAL A 51 -11.83 -12.22 2.43
N LEU A 52 -12.18 -12.02 3.71
CA LEU A 52 -11.57 -12.70 4.85
C LEU A 52 -12.50 -13.77 5.42
N ASP A 53 -12.00 -14.99 5.57
CA ASP A 53 -12.72 -16.07 6.26
C ASP A 53 -12.68 -15.81 7.78
N THR A 54 -13.85 -15.74 8.40
CA THR A 54 -13.99 -15.51 9.85
C THR A 54 -13.32 -16.59 10.71
N LEU A 55 -13.13 -17.79 10.19
CA LEU A 55 -12.41 -18.87 10.88
C LEU A 55 -10.88 -18.69 10.86
N ASN A 56 -10.36 -17.81 10.02
CA ASN A 56 -8.92 -17.59 9.84
C ASN A 56 -8.57 -16.09 9.79
N PRO A 57 -8.91 -15.31 10.81
CA PRO A 57 -8.75 -13.85 10.80
C PRO A 57 -7.30 -13.39 10.68
N GLN A 58 -6.34 -14.20 11.13
CA GLN A 58 -4.91 -13.92 11.04
C GLN A 58 -4.40 -13.79 9.60
N HIS A 59 -5.12 -14.30 8.60
CA HIS A 59 -4.76 -14.15 7.20
C HIS A 59 -4.75 -12.70 6.73
N ILE A 60 -5.44 -11.78 7.44
CA ILE A 60 -5.40 -10.36 7.11
C ILE A 60 -3.97 -9.80 7.14
N ASN A 61 -3.18 -10.17 8.15
CA ASN A 61 -1.80 -9.71 8.28
C ASN A 61 -0.93 -10.19 7.11
N VAL A 62 -1.11 -11.45 6.71
CA VAL A 62 -0.38 -12.02 5.56
C VAL A 62 -0.74 -11.28 4.27
N ILE A 63 -2.03 -10.97 4.07
CA ILE A 63 -2.49 -10.22 2.90
C ILE A 63 -1.91 -8.80 2.90
N LEU A 64 -1.91 -8.12 4.04
CA LEU A 64 -1.35 -6.78 4.17
C LEU A 64 0.15 -6.77 3.89
N ASP A 65 0.89 -7.73 4.43
CA ASP A 65 2.33 -7.88 4.18
C ASP A 65 2.61 -8.12 2.69
N GLU A 66 1.85 -8.99 2.04
CA GLU A 66 1.98 -9.22 0.60
C GLU A 66 1.66 -7.97 -0.22
N LEU A 67 0.59 -7.22 0.12
CA LEU A 67 0.27 -5.94 -0.52
C LEU A 67 1.42 -4.93 -0.34
N HIS A 68 1.97 -4.81 0.86
CA HIS A 68 3.12 -3.95 1.14
C HIS A 68 4.35 -4.35 0.33
N ASN A 69 4.68 -5.64 0.29
CA ASN A 69 5.82 -6.17 -0.47
C ASN A 69 5.73 -5.87 -1.96
N ILE A 70 4.52 -5.86 -2.49
CA ILE A 70 4.27 -5.53 -3.90
C ILE A 70 4.12 -4.01 -4.13
N GLY A 71 4.30 -3.18 -3.11
CA GLY A 71 4.31 -1.72 -3.21
C GLY A 71 2.92 -1.07 -3.16
N ILE A 72 1.91 -1.77 -2.65
CA ILE A 72 0.59 -1.21 -2.38
C ILE A 72 0.53 -0.76 -0.92
N ARG A 73 -0.06 0.40 -0.69
CA ARG A 73 -0.27 1.03 0.62
C ARG A 73 -1.77 1.19 0.86
N PRO A 74 -2.45 0.12 1.37
CA PRO A 74 -3.89 0.17 1.57
C PRO A 74 -4.24 1.18 2.67
N ASN A 75 -5.30 1.95 2.46
CA ASN A 75 -5.84 2.97 3.37
C ASN A 75 -4.83 4.01 3.88
N GLN A 76 -3.70 4.17 3.19
CA GLN A 76 -2.73 5.20 3.50
C GLN A 76 -2.85 6.37 2.52
N GLN A 77 -2.53 7.57 2.99
CA GLN A 77 -2.40 8.74 2.13
C GLN A 77 -0.98 8.81 1.58
N GLN A 78 -0.87 9.24 0.32
CA GLN A 78 0.43 9.52 -0.27
C GLN A 78 1.08 10.69 0.46
N PRO A 79 2.32 10.53 0.96
CA PRO A 79 3.03 11.60 1.65
C PRO A 79 3.26 12.82 0.75
N ASP A 80 2.95 14.03 1.25
CA ASP A 80 3.23 15.27 0.51
C ASP A 80 4.68 15.71 0.72
N VAL A 81 5.57 15.01 0.04
CA VAL A 81 6.99 15.32 -0.02
C VAL A 81 7.42 15.50 -1.47
N THR A 82 8.05 16.62 -1.75
CA THR A 82 8.58 16.90 -3.08
C THR A 82 10.09 16.76 -3.10
N VAL A 83 10.61 15.91 -3.98
CA VAL A 83 12.06 15.75 -4.20
C VAL A 83 12.39 16.12 -5.64
N LYS A 84 13.21 17.17 -5.80
CA LYS A 84 13.66 17.69 -7.11
C LYS A 84 15.16 17.57 -7.21
N PRO A 85 15.69 16.63 -8.01
CA PRO A 85 17.12 16.57 -8.33
C PRO A 85 17.59 17.86 -9.01
N LYS A 86 18.79 18.30 -8.67
CA LYS A 86 19.45 19.46 -9.30
C LYS A 86 20.89 19.14 -9.70
N LYS A 87 21.51 20.00 -10.50
CA LYS A 87 22.86 19.75 -11.02
C LYS A 87 23.96 20.01 -9.99
N LEU A 88 23.78 21.03 -9.15
CA LEU A 88 24.80 21.53 -8.20
C LEU A 88 24.12 22.08 -6.93
N GLY A 89 24.89 22.26 -5.86
CA GLY A 89 24.47 22.97 -4.65
C GLY A 89 24.08 22.07 -3.47
N GLY A 90 24.37 20.78 -3.53
CA GLY A 90 24.12 19.84 -2.43
C GLY A 90 22.64 19.57 -2.20
N VAL A 91 22.31 18.95 -1.09
CA VAL A 91 20.93 18.65 -0.68
C VAL A 91 20.42 19.79 0.21
N ASN A 92 19.37 20.48 -0.24
CA ASN A 92 18.64 21.46 0.55
C ASN A 92 17.36 20.84 1.08
N ILE A 93 17.13 20.94 2.37
CA ILE A 93 15.96 20.39 3.05
C ILE A 93 15.14 21.57 3.60
N SER A 94 13.86 21.57 3.29
CA SER A 94 12.88 22.53 3.77
C SER A 94 11.64 21.79 4.25
N SER A 95 10.98 22.32 5.28
CA SER A 95 9.73 21.78 5.78
C SER A 95 8.77 22.88 6.16
N THR A 96 7.48 22.67 5.92
CA THR A 96 6.39 23.54 6.36
C THR A 96 5.76 23.07 7.67
N VAL A 97 6.13 21.86 8.12
CA VAL A 97 5.66 21.25 9.35
C VAL A 97 6.85 20.78 10.21
N PRO A 98 6.73 20.65 11.52
CA PRO A 98 7.75 20.01 12.33
C PRO A 98 7.94 18.55 11.89
N LEU A 99 9.18 18.11 11.70
CA LEU A 99 9.50 16.71 11.43
C LEU A 99 9.83 16.04 12.78
N THR A 100 8.99 15.09 13.20
CA THR A 100 9.15 14.39 14.48
C THR A 100 9.75 12.99 14.31
N HIS A 101 9.63 12.41 13.10
CA HIS A 101 10.08 11.06 12.77
C HIS A 101 11.40 11.03 11.99
N LEU A 102 11.84 12.18 11.45
CA LEU A 102 13.03 12.29 10.61
C LEU A 102 13.89 13.47 11.03
N ASP A 103 15.17 13.25 11.20
CA ASP A 103 16.15 14.32 11.33
C ASP A 103 16.87 14.61 9.99
N GLU A 104 17.50 15.77 9.90
CA GLU A 104 18.19 16.20 8.70
C GLU A 104 19.32 15.25 8.28
N LYS A 105 20.02 14.66 9.24
CA LYS A 105 21.12 13.72 8.99
C LYS A 105 20.62 12.45 8.34
N THR A 106 19.52 11.90 8.84
CA THR A 106 18.86 10.71 8.30
C THR A 106 18.35 10.97 6.87
N ILE A 107 17.68 12.12 6.65
CA ILE A 107 17.20 12.51 5.33
C ILE A 107 18.36 12.57 4.32
N ARG A 108 19.49 13.22 4.67
CA ARG A 108 20.67 13.30 3.80
C ARG A 108 21.25 11.93 3.51
N SER A 109 21.33 11.05 4.51
CA SER A 109 21.85 9.69 4.33
C SER A 109 21.00 8.90 3.35
N ILE A 110 19.67 8.92 3.51
CA ILE A 110 18.74 8.22 2.61
C ILE A 110 18.88 8.75 1.17
N ILE A 111 18.86 10.06 0.98
CA ILE A 111 18.98 10.69 -0.34
C ILE A 111 20.29 10.30 -1.04
N ASN A 112 21.41 10.27 -0.27
CA ASN A 112 22.71 9.86 -0.79
C ASN A 112 22.73 8.39 -1.22
N GLU A 113 22.05 7.49 -0.48
CA GLU A 113 21.89 6.08 -0.85
C GLU A 113 21.14 5.91 -2.17
N TYR A 114 20.18 6.80 -2.46
CA TYR A 114 19.50 6.88 -3.75
C TYR A 114 20.34 7.55 -4.85
N GLY A 115 21.62 7.83 -4.60
CA GLY A 115 22.54 8.44 -5.56
C GLY A 115 22.26 9.93 -5.86
N MET A 116 21.43 10.57 -5.06
CA MET A 116 21.07 11.98 -5.24
C MET A 116 21.93 12.88 -4.35
N HIS A 117 23.08 13.32 -4.87
CA HIS A 117 23.99 14.20 -4.14
C HIS A 117 23.59 15.69 -4.18
N ASN A 118 22.68 16.05 -5.08
CA ASN A 118 22.16 17.41 -5.22
C ASN A 118 20.65 17.34 -5.44
N ALA A 119 19.88 17.85 -4.49
CA ALA A 119 18.42 17.86 -4.56
C ALA A 119 17.82 18.96 -3.67
N ASP A 120 16.66 19.45 -4.04
CA ASP A 120 15.79 20.22 -3.17
C ASP A 120 14.66 19.31 -2.67
N VAL A 121 14.53 19.21 -1.35
CA VAL A 121 13.52 18.38 -0.68
C VAL A 121 12.62 19.29 0.14
N LEU A 122 11.32 19.17 -0.10
CA LEU A 122 10.31 19.93 0.62
C LEU A 122 9.31 18.98 1.26
N PHE A 123 9.23 19.00 2.58
CA PHE A 123 8.25 18.27 3.36
C PHE A 123 7.05 19.17 3.69
N ARG A 124 5.85 18.70 3.40
CA ARG A 124 4.58 19.30 3.83
C ARG A 124 3.81 18.42 4.80
N ASP A 125 4.26 17.16 4.98
CA ASP A 125 3.78 16.22 5.97
C ASP A 125 4.91 15.78 6.90
N ASP A 126 4.57 15.42 8.15
CA ASP A 126 5.47 14.77 9.09
C ASP A 126 5.51 13.26 8.79
N VAL A 127 6.49 12.85 8.00
CA VAL A 127 6.59 11.50 7.44
C VAL A 127 7.58 10.62 8.18
N THR A 128 7.31 9.33 8.21
CA THR A 128 8.25 8.31 8.71
C THR A 128 9.37 8.03 7.69
N ILE A 129 10.40 7.30 8.13
CA ILE A 129 11.50 6.83 7.26
C ILE A 129 10.95 6.03 6.08
N ASP A 130 10.05 5.09 6.34
CA ASP A 130 9.47 4.21 5.31
C ASP A 130 8.65 4.99 4.31
N GLN A 131 7.84 5.96 4.77
CA GLN A 131 7.08 6.84 3.89
C GLN A 131 8.00 7.70 3.01
N PHE A 132 9.12 8.18 3.56
CA PHE A 132 10.08 8.95 2.77
C PHE A 132 10.78 8.09 1.71
N ILE A 133 11.13 6.85 2.06
CA ILE A 133 11.64 5.85 1.10
C ILE A 133 10.62 5.58 0.01
N ASP A 134 9.35 5.42 0.34
CA ASP A 134 8.27 5.21 -0.63
C ASP A 134 8.16 6.36 -1.64
N VAL A 135 8.36 7.61 -1.19
CA VAL A 135 8.39 8.79 -2.08
C VAL A 135 9.57 8.72 -3.05
N LEU A 136 10.74 8.28 -2.61
CA LEU A 136 11.94 8.16 -3.44
C LEU A 136 11.82 7.03 -4.45
N ASP A 137 11.24 5.90 -4.05
CA ASP A 137 11.01 4.73 -4.91
C ASP A 137 10.06 5.02 -6.08
N ARG A 138 9.12 5.92 -5.93
CA ARG A 138 8.11 6.32 -6.94
C ARG A 138 7.32 5.17 -7.56
N ASN A 139 7.30 4.03 -6.92
CA ASN A 139 6.66 2.81 -7.42
C ASN A 139 5.56 2.29 -6.51
N LYS A 140 5.09 3.10 -5.57
CA LYS A 140 4.02 2.74 -4.63
C LYS A 140 2.66 3.21 -5.13
N SER A 141 1.63 2.45 -4.82
CA SER A 141 0.23 2.78 -5.07
C SER A 141 -0.53 2.87 -3.75
N TYR A 142 -1.23 3.97 -3.56
CA TYR A 142 -2.07 4.24 -2.39
C TYR A 142 -3.51 3.99 -2.79
N VAL A 143 -4.11 2.91 -2.29
CA VAL A 143 -5.42 2.43 -2.75
C VAL A 143 -6.33 2.21 -1.55
N PRO A 144 -7.57 2.71 -1.58
CA PRO A 144 -8.57 2.37 -0.57
C PRO A 144 -8.80 0.86 -0.51
N MET A 145 -9.00 0.36 0.70
CA MET A 145 -9.24 -1.06 0.94
C MET A 145 -10.41 -1.24 1.90
N ILE A 146 -11.26 -2.21 1.63
CA ILE A 146 -12.28 -2.68 2.57
C ILE A 146 -12.10 -4.17 2.82
N VAL A 147 -12.47 -4.60 4.02
CA VAL A 147 -12.45 -6.03 4.40
C VAL A 147 -13.89 -6.54 4.50
N LEU A 148 -14.20 -7.57 3.73
CA LEU A 148 -15.44 -8.30 3.82
C LEU A 148 -15.22 -9.58 4.63
N LEU A 149 -15.94 -9.69 5.74
CA LEU A 149 -15.98 -10.93 6.53
C LEU A 149 -16.93 -11.93 5.86
N ASN A 150 -16.38 -13.04 5.42
CA ASN A 150 -17.14 -14.14 4.82
C ASN A 150 -17.37 -15.25 5.85
N LYS A 151 -18.42 -16.04 5.66
CA LYS A 151 -18.85 -17.13 6.54
C LYS A 151 -19.21 -16.69 7.96
N VAL A 152 -19.81 -15.51 8.09
CA VAL A 152 -20.24 -14.94 9.38
C VAL A 152 -21.33 -15.77 10.06
N ASP A 153 -21.99 -16.67 9.34
CA ASP A 153 -22.93 -17.65 9.83
C ASP A 153 -22.30 -18.75 10.69
N LEU A 154 -20.97 -18.91 10.62
CA LEU A 154 -20.21 -19.92 11.38
C LEU A 154 -19.68 -19.42 12.72
N VAL A 155 -19.83 -18.14 13.02
CA VAL A 155 -19.34 -17.51 14.26
C VAL A 155 -20.49 -16.82 15.00
N ASP A 156 -20.38 -16.72 16.30
CA ASP A 156 -21.38 -16.01 17.09
C ASP A 156 -21.15 -14.48 17.07
N LYS A 157 -22.10 -13.72 17.65
CA LYS A 157 -22.01 -12.25 17.64
C LYS A 157 -20.86 -11.71 18.48
N ALA A 158 -20.49 -12.42 19.56
CA ALA A 158 -19.42 -11.99 20.45
C ALA A 158 -18.07 -12.14 19.74
N ASP A 159 -17.84 -13.28 19.10
CA ASP A 159 -16.66 -13.56 18.30
C ASP A 159 -16.55 -12.57 17.12
N LEU A 160 -17.67 -12.23 16.47
CA LEU A 160 -17.67 -11.27 15.36
C LEU A 160 -17.23 -9.86 15.81
N GLU A 161 -17.64 -9.41 16.99
CA GLU A 161 -17.19 -8.12 17.54
C GLU A 161 -15.69 -8.16 17.94
N GLU A 162 -15.19 -9.31 18.36
CA GLU A 162 -13.77 -9.49 18.61
C GLU A 162 -12.97 -9.47 17.32
N LEU A 163 -13.44 -10.13 16.27
CA LEU A 163 -12.81 -10.14 14.94
C LEU A 163 -12.66 -8.75 14.35
N LYS A 164 -13.64 -7.86 14.55
CA LYS A 164 -13.55 -6.47 14.06
C LYS A 164 -12.34 -5.71 14.62
N LYS A 165 -11.82 -6.07 15.79
CA LYS A 165 -10.65 -5.43 16.40
C LYS A 165 -9.34 -5.80 15.70
N TYR A 166 -9.31 -6.89 14.96
CA TYR A 166 -8.15 -7.32 14.16
C TYR A 166 -8.11 -6.71 12.76
N ILE A 167 -9.20 -6.07 12.33
CA ILE A 167 -9.28 -5.46 10.99
C ILE A 167 -8.75 -4.03 11.12
N PRO A 168 -7.73 -3.64 10.34
CA PRO A 168 -7.26 -2.26 10.30
C PRO A 168 -8.35 -1.33 9.75
N GLU A 169 -8.47 -0.13 10.36
CA GLU A 169 -9.37 0.93 9.92
C GLU A 169 -9.03 1.46 8.52
#